data_c50ae114fa9e0001e4ab5a980554553f
#
_entry.id   c50ae114fa9e0001e4ab5a980554553f
#
_cell.length_a   1.000
_cell.length_b   1.000
_cell.length_c   1.000
_cell.angle_alpha   90.00
_cell.angle_beta   90.00
_cell.angle_gamma   90.00
#
_symmetry.space_group_name_H-M   'P 1'
#
loop_
_entity.id
_entity.type
_entity.pdbx_description
1 polymer ?
#
loop_
_entity_poly.entity_id
_entity_poly.type
_entity_poly.pdbx_seq_one_letter_code
_entity_poly.pdbx_strand_id
1 'polypeptide(L)'
;MSAAAGEAGAGLESVPDAPTPILIVDDDPGLLLSTRAVLESAGLPEPALVSGGNRVMELLSEHPFHLVLLDLILPDTRGIELLRRMKIEYPDVECLVITAMDDAPTAVEAMKYGAFDYLVKPLKREKLIIAVQNALQRHDLLHKVSMLEKGPLFSELGRPEAFSAMISEDPSMARVFHEAETYAANDYNLVITGETGVGKDMLAHIIHRLSPRSSGPFTPVSMPALSQTLFENDLFGHSKGAFTGAVAEKKGFFEEANGGTLFLDEITELDPGLQGAILRVIQERELYRLGSTRAKKVDVRIIAASNRDLQEEVRRGRFRSDLYYRLNVCHIHIPPLRERRRDILPLARHFLSKHAAKNGKVIQGLDAEAAGRLRSHAFPGNVRELENLVASAVLVESGDRLTAGSLGPAASGGAASVCAWDSDLLPLSEVEKRHIQAVLQATGGNRTRTARILGIGLRTLQRRLKSYQQPGTPN
;
A
#
# COMPACT_ATOMS: atom_id res chain seq x y z
N MET A 1 66.16 -16.40 20.19
CA MET A 1 64.83 -16.54 20.84
C MET A 1 63.91 -15.44 20.29
N SER A 2 63.28 -15.74 19.22
CA SER A 2 62.23 -14.87 18.63
C SER A 2 61.43 -15.78 17.70
N ALA A 3 60.28 -16.17 18.12
CA ALA A 3 59.19 -16.68 17.28
C ALA A 3 58.06 -17.16 18.23
N ALA A 4 57.09 -16.31 18.46
CA ALA A 4 55.73 -16.68 18.92
C ALA A 4 54.90 -15.39 19.09
N ALA A 5 54.52 -14.77 17.99
CA ALA A 5 53.45 -13.76 17.97
C ALA A 5 52.88 -13.75 16.53
N GLY A 6 51.99 -14.65 16.25
CA GLY A 6 51.43 -14.74 14.91
C GLY A 6 50.43 -15.89 14.72
N GLU A 7 49.53 -16.11 15.66
CA GLU A 7 48.33 -16.99 15.43
C GLU A 7 47.23 -16.66 16.44
N ALA A 8 46.66 -15.47 16.30
CA ALA A 8 45.42 -15.09 17.02
C ALA A 8 44.55 -14.27 16.09
N GLY A 9 43.96 -14.92 15.07
CA GLY A 9 43.15 -14.27 14.08
C GLY A 9 42.45 -15.21 13.09
N ALA A 10 42.42 -16.52 13.36
CA ALA A 10 41.54 -17.41 12.61
C ALA A 10 40.16 -17.31 13.24
N GLY A 11 39.34 -16.37 12.74
CA GLY A 11 37.93 -16.24 13.11
C GLY A 11 37.19 -17.55 12.89
N LEU A 12 36.18 -17.79 13.68
CA LEU A 12 35.32 -18.97 13.57
C LEU A 12 34.55 -18.85 12.25
N GLU A 13 35.01 -19.52 11.22
CA GLU A 13 34.33 -19.63 9.93
C GLU A 13 33.87 -21.07 9.77
N SER A 14 32.56 -21.26 9.62
CA SER A 14 31.96 -22.56 9.39
C SER A 14 30.85 -22.39 8.34
N VAL A 15 31.13 -22.79 7.11
CA VAL A 15 30.15 -22.92 6.05
C VAL A 15 29.81 -24.41 5.93
N PRO A 16 28.58 -24.84 6.15
CA PRO A 16 28.16 -26.24 5.99
C PRO A 16 28.39 -26.72 4.55
N ASP A 17 28.74 -27.99 4.37
CA ASP A 17 28.86 -28.61 3.04
C ASP A 17 27.55 -28.67 2.28
N ALA A 18 26.42 -28.68 3.00
CA ALA A 18 25.06 -28.60 2.42
C ALA A 18 24.64 -27.15 2.28
N PRO A 19 23.87 -26.79 1.22
CA PRO A 19 23.32 -25.45 1.04
C PRO A 19 22.49 -25.04 2.26
N THR A 20 22.87 -23.94 2.92
CA THR A 20 22.10 -23.36 4.03
C THR A 20 21.46 -22.04 3.65
N PRO A 21 20.22 -21.78 4.04
CA PRO A 21 19.57 -20.51 3.75
C PRO A 21 19.96 -19.37 4.70
N ILE A 22 20.72 -19.64 5.79
CA ILE A 22 21.01 -18.67 6.85
C ILE A 22 22.49 -18.40 6.94
N LEU A 23 22.89 -17.12 6.95
CA LEU A 23 24.24 -16.65 7.25
C LEU A 23 24.19 -15.78 8.51
N ILE A 24 25.11 -16.03 9.47
CA ILE A 24 25.30 -15.19 10.67
C ILE A 24 26.66 -14.51 10.60
N VAL A 25 26.66 -13.19 10.75
CA VAL A 25 27.83 -12.31 10.67
C VAL A 25 27.96 -11.55 11.97
N ASP A 26 28.95 -11.89 12.80
CA ASP A 26 29.22 -11.23 14.09
C ASP A 26 30.69 -11.50 14.47
N ASP A 27 31.36 -10.56 15.09
CA ASP A 27 32.77 -10.71 15.51
C ASP A 27 32.92 -11.42 16.86
N ASP A 28 31.83 -11.64 17.59
CA ASP A 28 31.82 -12.41 18.84
C ASP A 28 31.56 -13.90 18.58
N PRO A 29 32.61 -14.78 18.74
CA PRO A 29 32.49 -16.21 18.56
C PRO A 29 31.44 -16.85 19.50
N GLY A 30 31.29 -16.29 20.71
CA GLY A 30 30.29 -16.78 21.68
C GLY A 30 28.89 -16.53 21.21
N LEU A 31 28.63 -15.38 20.61
CA LEU A 31 27.31 -15.02 20.05
C LEU A 31 27.01 -15.86 18.79
N LEU A 32 28.00 -16.08 17.91
CA LEU A 32 27.84 -16.93 16.74
C LEU A 32 27.42 -18.34 17.15
N LEU A 33 28.12 -18.97 18.09
CA LEU A 33 27.85 -20.35 18.56
C LEU A 33 26.49 -20.43 19.32
N SER A 34 26.21 -19.46 20.18
CA SER A 34 24.95 -19.45 20.94
C SER A 34 23.73 -19.23 20.03
N THR A 35 23.86 -18.36 19.03
CA THR A 35 22.81 -18.10 18.04
C THR A 35 22.55 -19.35 17.20
N ARG A 36 23.60 -20.01 16.70
CA ARG A 36 23.48 -21.29 15.98
C ARG A 36 22.75 -22.33 16.84
N ALA A 37 23.20 -22.54 18.08
CA ALA A 37 22.55 -23.52 18.97
C ALA A 37 21.08 -23.23 19.22
N VAL A 38 20.69 -21.96 19.32
CA VAL A 38 19.28 -21.55 19.47
C VAL A 38 18.48 -21.90 18.21
N LEU A 39 18.99 -21.59 17.02
CA LEU A 39 18.31 -21.87 15.75
C LEU A 39 18.15 -23.39 15.52
N GLU A 40 19.21 -24.17 15.69
CA GLU A 40 19.19 -25.62 15.58
C GLU A 40 18.20 -26.27 16.56
N SER A 41 18.19 -25.81 17.84
CA SER A 41 17.24 -26.31 18.85
C SER A 41 15.77 -25.98 18.52
N ALA A 42 15.53 -25.01 17.66
CA ALA A 42 14.19 -24.65 17.16
C ALA A 42 13.82 -25.39 15.87
N GLY A 43 14.68 -26.31 15.39
CA GLY A 43 14.45 -27.06 14.16
C GLY A 43 14.68 -26.24 12.87
N LEU A 44 15.38 -25.11 12.97
CA LEU A 44 15.77 -24.30 11.81
C LEU A 44 17.06 -24.86 11.17
N PRO A 45 17.28 -24.58 9.88
CA PRO A 45 18.52 -25.02 9.18
C PRO A 45 19.78 -24.54 9.90
N GLU A 46 20.82 -25.37 9.88
CA GLU A 46 22.14 -25.00 10.40
C GLU A 46 22.67 -23.77 9.67
N PRO A 47 22.99 -22.66 10.38
CA PRO A 47 23.48 -21.46 9.73
C PRO A 47 24.98 -21.54 9.38
N ALA A 48 25.39 -20.86 8.31
CA ALA A 48 26.77 -20.51 8.08
C ALA A 48 27.21 -19.41 9.05
N LEU A 49 28.44 -19.47 9.56
CA LEU A 49 29.00 -18.53 10.52
C LEU A 49 30.21 -17.81 9.93
N VAL A 50 30.25 -16.50 10.08
CA VAL A 50 31.37 -15.65 9.63
C VAL A 50 31.67 -14.57 10.66
N SER A 51 32.92 -14.42 11.01
CA SER A 51 33.40 -13.49 12.05
C SER A 51 33.72 -12.07 11.55
N GLY A 52 33.48 -11.76 10.28
CA GLY A 52 33.75 -10.44 9.70
C GLY A 52 32.95 -10.16 8.46
N GLY A 53 32.82 -8.87 8.10
CA GLY A 53 31.99 -8.42 6.98
C GLY A 53 32.60 -8.54 5.60
N ASN A 54 33.98 -8.60 5.50
CA ASN A 54 34.66 -8.54 4.22
C ASN A 54 34.36 -9.71 3.28
N ARG A 55 34.04 -10.90 3.83
CA ARG A 55 33.72 -12.10 3.04
C ARG A 55 32.25 -12.28 2.73
N VAL A 56 31.36 -11.47 3.30
CA VAL A 56 29.92 -11.65 3.16
C VAL A 56 29.48 -11.55 1.70
N MET A 57 29.99 -10.58 0.94
CA MET A 57 29.63 -10.40 -0.47
C MET A 57 30.13 -11.56 -1.35
N GLU A 58 31.29 -12.11 -1.05
CA GLU A 58 31.83 -13.29 -1.73
C GLU A 58 30.93 -14.50 -1.47
N LEU A 59 30.61 -14.77 -0.20
CA LEU A 59 29.72 -15.87 0.19
C LEU A 59 28.33 -15.77 -0.41
N LEU A 60 27.77 -14.56 -0.49
CA LEU A 60 26.49 -14.32 -1.16
C LEU A 60 26.53 -14.60 -2.66
N SER A 61 27.70 -14.49 -3.29
CA SER A 61 27.87 -14.86 -4.71
C SER A 61 28.04 -16.36 -4.93
N GLU A 62 28.56 -17.08 -3.94
CA GLU A 62 28.87 -18.51 -4.03
C GLU A 62 27.72 -19.40 -3.53
N HIS A 63 26.93 -18.91 -2.57
CA HIS A 63 25.89 -19.68 -1.92
C HIS A 63 24.52 -18.97 -1.94
N PRO A 64 23.41 -19.71 -2.11
CA PRO A 64 22.07 -19.15 -2.16
C PRO A 64 21.52 -18.90 -0.74
N PHE A 65 22.01 -17.87 -0.06
CA PHE A 65 21.45 -17.46 1.24
C PHE A 65 20.11 -16.73 1.05
N HIS A 66 19.18 -16.99 1.94
CA HIS A 66 17.88 -16.35 2.01
C HIS A 66 17.81 -15.29 3.10
N LEU A 67 18.62 -15.46 4.15
CA LEU A 67 18.63 -14.61 5.33
C LEU A 67 20.06 -14.37 5.82
N VAL A 68 20.37 -13.12 6.12
CA VAL A 68 21.61 -12.73 6.82
C VAL A 68 21.24 -12.11 8.16
N LEU A 69 21.79 -12.65 9.25
CA LEU A 69 21.82 -12.00 10.55
C LEU A 69 23.12 -11.19 10.61
N LEU A 70 23.04 -9.88 10.68
CA LEU A 70 24.17 -8.97 10.52
C LEU A 70 24.38 -8.12 11.75
N ASP A 71 25.53 -8.25 12.42
CA ASP A 71 25.97 -7.22 13.37
C ASP A 71 26.38 -5.95 12.63
N LEU A 72 25.97 -4.82 13.18
CA LEU A 72 26.35 -3.51 12.64
C LEU A 72 27.76 -3.07 13.06
N ILE A 73 28.28 -3.62 14.15
CA ILE A 73 29.59 -3.28 14.68
C ILE A 73 30.57 -4.45 14.36
N LEU A 74 31.24 -4.34 13.24
CA LEU A 74 32.24 -5.32 12.80
C LEU A 74 33.61 -4.66 12.77
N PRO A 75 34.71 -5.43 13.02
CA PRO A 75 36.06 -4.87 13.13
C PRO A 75 36.64 -4.45 11.77
N ASP A 76 36.16 -5.02 10.67
CA ASP A 76 36.73 -4.94 9.33
C ASP A 76 35.87 -4.10 8.36
N THR A 77 34.59 -3.88 8.66
CA THR A 77 33.67 -3.07 7.83
C THR A 77 32.53 -2.48 8.66
N ARG A 78 31.92 -1.44 8.14
CA ARG A 78 30.69 -0.89 8.76
C ARG A 78 29.50 -1.73 8.32
N GLY A 79 28.81 -2.39 9.27
CA GLY A 79 27.67 -3.24 8.98
C GLY A 79 26.56 -2.53 8.21
N ILE A 80 26.35 -1.22 8.45
CA ILE A 80 25.36 -0.42 7.73
C ILE A 80 25.72 -0.23 6.23
N GLU A 81 26.99 -0.06 5.91
CA GLU A 81 27.46 0.04 4.51
C GLU A 81 27.36 -1.33 3.81
N LEU A 82 27.67 -2.39 4.54
CA LEU A 82 27.52 -3.77 4.07
C LEU A 82 26.05 -4.09 3.77
N LEU A 83 25.13 -3.74 4.68
CA LEU A 83 23.70 -3.88 4.47
C LEU A 83 23.22 -3.17 3.20
N ARG A 84 23.64 -1.90 3.03
CA ARG A 84 23.27 -1.12 1.85
C ARG A 84 23.76 -1.78 0.56
N ARG A 85 25.01 -2.27 0.55
CA ARG A 85 25.58 -2.96 -0.60
C ARG A 85 24.86 -4.27 -0.89
N MET A 86 24.59 -5.07 0.15
CA MET A 86 23.82 -6.32 0.03
C MET A 86 22.46 -6.07 -0.59
N LYS A 87 21.72 -5.06 -0.13
CA LYS A 87 20.37 -4.76 -0.64
C LYS A 87 20.35 -4.20 -2.07
N ILE A 88 21.47 -3.65 -2.56
CA ILE A 88 21.63 -3.24 -3.95
C ILE A 88 21.95 -4.45 -4.85
N GLU A 89 22.88 -5.30 -4.44
CA GLU A 89 23.38 -6.42 -5.26
C GLU A 89 22.52 -7.69 -5.11
N TYR A 90 21.94 -7.91 -3.93
CA TYR A 90 21.11 -9.07 -3.57
C TYR A 90 19.79 -8.62 -2.90
N PRO A 91 18.87 -7.96 -3.62
CA PRO A 91 17.64 -7.38 -3.05
C PRO A 91 16.72 -8.42 -2.42
N ASP A 92 16.75 -9.66 -2.92
CA ASP A 92 15.89 -10.76 -2.47
C ASP A 92 16.36 -11.39 -1.15
N VAL A 93 17.64 -11.20 -0.76
CA VAL A 93 18.16 -11.71 0.51
C VAL A 93 17.64 -10.85 1.66
N GLU A 94 16.96 -11.47 2.62
CA GLU A 94 16.50 -10.76 3.81
C GLU A 94 17.67 -10.48 4.77
N CYS A 95 17.58 -9.39 5.53
CA CYS A 95 18.60 -9.03 6.50
C CYS A 95 17.96 -8.68 7.84
N LEU A 96 18.33 -9.44 8.89
CA LEU A 96 18.05 -9.11 10.28
C LEU A 96 19.28 -8.45 10.88
N VAL A 97 19.13 -7.24 11.33
CA VAL A 97 20.23 -6.48 11.95
C VAL A 97 20.29 -6.77 13.44
N ILE A 98 21.51 -7.01 13.95
CA ILE A 98 21.79 -7.17 15.37
C ILE A 98 22.47 -5.89 15.85
N THR A 99 22.03 -5.31 16.96
CA THR A 99 22.56 -4.03 17.45
C THR A 99 22.65 -4.00 18.99
N ALA A 100 23.51 -3.14 19.53
CA ALA A 100 23.57 -2.90 20.97
C ALA A 100 22.36 -2.07 21.44
N MET A 101 22.07 -2.12 22.75
CA MET A 101 20.87 -1.54 23.36
C MET A 101 20.77 -0.01 23.20
N ASP A 102 21.88 0.70 23.02
CA ASP A 102 21.93 2.18 22.98
C ASP A 102 21.95 2.75 21.55
N ASP A 103 21.81 1.91 20.51
CA ASP A 103 21.96 2.32 19.10
C ASP A 103 20.65 2.38 18.33
N ALA A 104 19.59 2.91 18.93
CA ALA A 104 18.28 3.10 18.30
C ALA A 104 18.35 3.93 17.00
N PRO A 105 19.18 4.99 16.87
CA PRO A 105 19.30 5.73 15.60
C PRO A 105 19.81 4.85 14.45
N THR A 106 20.82 4.01 14.69
CA THR A 106 21.42 3.12 13.69
C THR A 106 20.44 1.99 13.28
N ALA A 107 19.64 1.49 14.23
CA ALA A 107 18.57 0.55 13.91
C ALA A 107 17.52 1.17 12.95
N VAL A 108 17.11 2.42 13.17
CA VAL A 108 16.20 3.14 12.26
C VAL A 108 16.86 3.36 10.89
N GLU A 109 18.16 3.65 10.85
CA GLU A 109 18.90 3.80 9.61
C GLU A 109 19.00 2.48 8.83
N ALA A 110 19.24 1.36 9.51
CA ALA A 110 19.25 0.03 8.91
C ALA A 110 17.90 -0.31 8.25
N MET A 111 16.78 0.02 8.90
CA MET A 111 15.44 -0.15 8.33
C MET A 111 15.26 0.67 7.04
N LYS A 112 15.81 1.89 6.97
CA LYS A 112 15.77 2.72 5.75
C LYS A 112 16.55 2.11 4.59
N TYR A 113 17.61 1.36 4.88
CA TYR A 113 18.39 0.63 3.88
C TYR A 113 17.84 -0.76 3.54
N GLY A 114 16.65 -1.11 4.06
CA GLY A 114 15.94 -2.33 3.67
C GLY A 114 16.21 -3.53 4.56
N ALA A 115 16.70 -3.36 5.79
CA ALA A 115 16.68 -4.44 6.77
C ALA A 115 15.23 -4.90 7.02
N PHE A 116 15.05 -6.21 7.19
CA PHE A 116 13.73 -6.79 7.48
C PHE A 116 13.26 -6.42 8.89
N ASP A 117 14.12 -6.56 9.87
CA ASP A 117 13.89 -6.21 11.28
C ASP A 117 15.23 -6.00 11.98
N TYR A 118 15.20 -5.58 13.25
CA TYR A 118 16.38 -5.49 14.09
C TYR A 118 16.17 -6.20 15.41
N LEU A 119 17.27 -6.75 15.96
CA LEU A 119 17.32 -7.43 17.23
C LEU A 119 18.34 -6.73 18.14
N VAL A 120 17.96 -6.48 19.38
CA VAL A 120 18.82 -5.82 20.38
C VAL A 120 19.52 -6.86 21.23
N LYS A 121 20.87 -6.73 21.37
CA LYS A 121 21.65 -7.56 22.30
C LYS A 121 21.30 -7.21 23.77
N PRO A 122 21.16 -8.19 24.68
CA PRO A 122 21.29 -9.63 24.49
C PRO A 122 20.11 -10.25 23.76
N LEU A 123 20.39 -11.18 22.85
CA LEU A 123 19.36 -11.83 22.01
C LEU A 123 18.46 -12.72 22.87
N LYS A 124 17.19 -12.39 22.93
CA LYS A 124 16.17 -13.25 23.57
C LYS A 124 15.77 -14.37 22.63
N ARG A 125 15.87 -15.63 23.09
CA ARG A 125 15.59 -16.84 22.30
C ARG A 125 14.29 -16.75 21.51
N GLU A 126 13.19 -16.41 22.16
CA GLU A 126 11.87 -16.36 21.52
C GLU A 126 11.79 -15.31 20.43
N LYS A 127 12.40 -14.11 20.66
CA LYS A 127 12.42 -13.03 19.68
C LYS A 127 13.27 -13.39 18.47
N LEU A 128 14.42 -14.01 18.68
CA LEU A 128 15.32 -14.45 17.61
C LEU A 128 14.62 -15.48 16.71
N ILE A 129 14.02 -16.53 17.29
CA ILE A 129 13.35 -17.59 16.53
C ILE A 129 12.21 -17.00 15.69
N ILE A 130 11.35 -16.16 16.28
CA ILE A 130 10.23 -15.54 15.58
C ILE A 130 10.73 -14.65 14.42
N ALA A 131 11.75 -13.82 14.65
CA ALA A 131 12.29 -12.93 13.64
C ALA A 131 12.90 -13.71 12.46
N VAL A 132 13.66 -14.77 12.73
CA VAL A 132 14.27 -15.62 11.71
C VAL A 132 13.20 -16.37 10.90
N GLN A 133 12.20 -16.96 11.57
CA GLN A 133 11.10 -17.63 10.88
C GLN A 133 10.34 -16.68 9.98
N ASN A 134 10.02 -15.49 10.47
CA ASN A 134 9.32 -14.47 9.70
C ASN A 134 10.14 -14.01 8.47
N ALA A 135 11.45 -13.82 8.63
CA ALA A 135 12.32 -13.41 7.52
C ALA A 135 12.41 -14.49 6.43
N LEU A 136 12.63 -15.75 6.81
CA LEU A 136 12.65 -16.87 5.86
C LEU A 136 11.33 -17.06 5.14
N GLN A 137 10.23 -17.00 5.87
CA GLN A 137 8.89 -17.10 5.26
C GLN A 137 8.63 -15.95 4.29
N ARG A 138 9.02 -14.72 4.62
CA ARG A 138 8.91 -13.59 3.70
C ARG A 138 9.72 -13.80 2.42
N HIS A 139 10.96 -14.24 2.55
CA HIS A 139 11.79 -14.58 1.39
C HIS A 139 11.09 -15.60 0.48
N ASP A 140 10.58 -16.71 1.06
CA ASP A 140 9.88 -17.76 0.31
C ASP A 140 8.63 -17.23 -0.42
N LEU A 141 7.90 -16.32 0.22
CA LEU A 141 6.72 -15.69 -0.37
C LEU A 141 7.10 -14.79 -1.54
N LEU A 142 8.09 -13.92 -1.37
CA LEU A 142 8.56 -13.04 -2.43
C LEU A 142 9.13 -13.83 -3.62
N HIS A 143 9.86 -14.92 -3.34
CA HIS A 143 10.37 -15.81 -4.36
C HIS A 143 9.25 -16.51 -5.15
N LYS A 144 8.18 -17.00 -4.47
CA LYS A 144 7.01 -17.56 -5.15
C LYS A 144 6.33 -16.52 -6.04
N VAL A 145 6.21 -15.28 -5.58
CA VAL A 145 5.64 -14.19 -6.37
C VAL A 145 6.52 -13.85 -7.58
N SER A 146 7.85 -13.81 -7.43
CA SER A 146 8.76 -13.54 -8.56
C SER A 146 8.73 -14.63 -9.64
N MET A 147 8.49 -15.89 -9.24
CA MET A 147 8.26 -16.99 -10.20
C MET A 147 6.98 -16.79 -11.04
N LEU A 148 6.00 -16.03 -10.54
CA LEU A 148 4.78 -15.67 -11.27
C LEU A 148 4.98 -14.54 -12.30
N GLU A 149 6.15 -13.92 -12.39
CA GLU A 149 6.45 -12.84 -13.35
C GLU A 149 6.37 -13.27 -14.83
N LYS A 150 6.35 -14.58 -15.11
CA LYS A 150 6.18 -15.13 -16.47
C LYS A 150 4.74 -15.05 -16.99
N GLY A 151 3.84 -14.36 -16.29
CA GLY A 151 2.45 -14.12 -16.70
C GLY A 151 1.50 -15.23 -16.25
N PRO A 152 1.10 -15.27 -14.96
CA PRO A 152 0.12 -16.24 -14.47
C PRO A 152 -1.22 -16.05 -15.17
N LEU A 153 -1.85 -17.15 -15.54
CA LEU A 153 -3.21 -17.19 -16.08
C LEU A 153 -4.21 -17.33 -14.92
N PHE A 154 -5.44 -16.82 -15.10
CA PHE A 154 -6.51 -17.05 -14.12
C PHE A 154 -6.77 -18.53 -13.83
N SER A 155 -6.48 -19.41 -14.80
CA SER A 155 -6.60 -20.87 -14.65
C SER A 155 -5.59 -21.50 -13.69
N GLU A 156 -4.56 -20.78 -13.30
CA GLU A 156 -3.51 -21.26 -12.39
C GLU A 156 -3.81 -20.90 -10.91
N LEU A 157 -4.88 -20.15 -10.65
CA LEU A 157 -5.33 -19.86 -9.29
C LEU A 157 -5.77 -21.14 -8.59
N GLY A 158 -5.34 -21.33 -7.35
CA GLY A 158 -5.75 -22.46 -6.52
C GLY A 158 -7.21 -22.39 -6.09
N ARG A 159 -7.76 -21.15 -5.93
CA ARG A 159 -9.14 -20.89 -5.51
C ARG A 159 -9.78 -19.76 -6.33
N PRO A 160 -10.00 -19.94 -7.63
CA PRO A 160 -10.53 -18.89 -8.52
C PRO A 160 -11.92 -18.39 -8.08
N GLU A 161 -12.74 -19.27 -7.48
CA GLU A 161 -14.07 -18.92 -6.97
C GLU A 161 -14.06 -17.84 -5.88
N ALA A 162 -12.98 -17.72 -5.13
CA ALA A 162 -12.86 -16.67 -4.10
C ALA A 162 -12.83 -15.26 -4.70
N PHE A 163 -12.35 -15.12 -5.93
CA PHE A 163 -12.24 -13.87 -6.66
C PHE A 163 -13.46 -13.54 -7.54
N SER A 164 -14.49 -14.38 -7.52
CA SER A 164 -15.71 -14.21 -8.37
C SER A 164 -16.41 -12.86 -8.21
N ALA A 165 -16.23 -12.20 -7.07
CA ALA A 165 -16.74 -10.85 -6.83
C ALA A 165 -15.94 -9.75 -7.57
N MET A 166 -14.68 -10.03 -7.95
CA MET A 166 -13.81 -9.12 -8.70
C MET A 166 -13.77 -9.54 -10.16
N ILE A 167 -14.67 -8.96 -10.96
CA ILE A 167 -14.75 -9.26 -12.40
C ILE A 167 -13.52 -8.73 -13.10
N SER A 168 -12.74 -9.62 -13.72
CA SER A 168 -11.58 -9.28 -14.54
C SER A 168 -11.27 -10.33 -15.58
N GLU A 169 -10.83 -9.87 -16.75
CA GLU A 169 -10.29 -10.67 -17.85
C GLU A 169 -8.88 -10.21 -18.23
N ASP A 170 -8.36 -9.21 -17.54
CA ASP A 170 -7.05 -8.61 -17.84
C ASP A 170 -5.91 -9.39 -17.15
N PRO A 171 -4.83 -9.76 -17.86
CA PRO A 171 -3.70 -10.48 -17.28
C PRO A 171 -3.02 -9.78 -16.09
N SER A 172 -3.05 -8.44 -16.07
CA SER A 172 -2.49 -7.69 -14.94
C SER A 172 -3.20 -8.00 -13.62
N MET A 173 -4.51 -8.27 -13.66
CA MET A 173 -5.29 -8.67 -12.50
C MET A 173 -5.09 -10.14 -12.11
N ALA A 174 -4.75 -11.01 -13.06
CA ALA A 174 -4.38 -12.39 -12.74
C ALA A 174 -3.18 -12.42 -11.79
N ARG A 175 -2.17 -11.56 -12.04
CA ARG A 175 -1.03 -11.38 -11.12
C ARG A 175 -1.47 -10.89 -9.74
N VAL A 176 -2.32 -9.88 -9.66
CA VAL A 176 -2.88 -9.37 -8.40
C VAL A 176 -3.58 -10.47 -7.60
N PHE A 177 -4.33 -11.34 -8.27
CA PHE A 177 -5.05 -12.44 -7.63
C PHE A 177 -4.10 -13.53 -7.11
N HIS A 178 -3.06 -13.88 -7.86
CA HIS A 178 -2.02 -14.81 -7.40
C HIS A 178 -1.26 -14.27 -6.19
N GLU A 179 -0.85 -12.99 -6.22
CA GLU A 179 -0.24 -12.32 -5.08
C GLU A 179 -1.17 -12.36 -3.86
N ALA A 180 -2.46 -12.04 -4.06
CA ALA A 180 -3.46 -12.05 -3.00
C ALA A 180 -3.66 -13.45 -2.41
N GLU A 181 -3.75 -14.50 -3.22
CA GLU A 181 -3.87 -15.89 -2.78
C GLU A 181 -2.63 -16.34 -2.00
N THR A 182 -1.44 -16.01 -2.50
CA THR A 182 -0.16 -16.33 -1.88
C THR A 182 -0.01 -15.65 -0.52
N TYR A 183 -0.30 -14.35 -0.44
CA TYR A 183 -0.18 -13.60 0.82
C TYR A 183 -1.31 -13.90 1.81
N ALA A 184 -2.49 -14.32 1.31
CA ALA A 184 -3.60 -14.70 2.17
C ALA A 184 -3.28 -15.91 3.07
N ALA A 185 -2.49 -16.86 2.57
CA ALA A 185 -2.12 -18.08 3.30
C ALA A 185 -1.30 -17.82 4.58
N ASN A 186 -0.82 -16.59 4.78
CA ASN A 186 0.06 -16.21 5.89
C ASN A 186 -0.55 -15.10 6.73
N ASP A 187 0.02 -14.89 7.91
CA ASP A 187 -0.47 -13.94 8.93
C ASP A 187 0.25 -12.59 8.88
N TYR A 188 1.00 -12.32 7.79
CA TYR A 188 1.72 -11.05 7.63
C TYR A 188 0.79 -9.88 7.41
N ASN A 189 1.23 -8.71 7.88
CA ASN A 189 0.65 -7.45 7.48
C ASN A 189 0.83 -7.24 5.98
N LEU A 190 -0.15 -6.61 5.37
CA LEU A 190 -0.21 -6.40 3.93
C LEU A 190 -0.58 -4.96 3.62
N VAL A 191 0.08 -4.37 2.64
CA VAL A 191 -0.30 -3.08 2.06
C VAL A 191 -0.88 -3.28 0.66
N ILE A 192 -2.06 -2.72 0.41
CA ILE A 192 -2.71 -2.69 -0.90
C ILE A 192 -2.66 -1.24 -1.40
N THR A 193 -1.96 -1.01 -2.51
CA THR A 193 -1.91 0.30 -3.17
C THR A 193 -2.71 0.31 -4.46
N GLY A 194 -3.13 1.49 -4.87
CA GLY A 194 -3.87 1.73 -6.11
C GLY A 194 -4.79 2.93 -5.98
N GLU A 195 -5.18 3.49 -7.11
CA GLU A 195 -6.05 4.67 -7.16
C GLU A 195 -7.38 4.44 -6.46
N THR A 196 -8.08 5.53 -6.14
CA THR A 196 -9.43 5.46 -5.58
C THR A 196 -10.37 4.76 -6.57
N GLY A 197 -11.21 3.85 -6.06
CA GLY A 197 -12.21 3.14 -6.85
C GLY A 197 -11.70 1.95 -7.67
N VAL A 198 -10.46 1.45 -7.46
CA VAL A 198 -9.93 0.25 -8.15
C VAL A 198 -10.41 -1.07 -7.52
N GLY A 199 -10.92 -1.05 -6.27
CA GLY A 199 -11.44 -2.23 -5.55
C GLY A 199 -10.54 -2.75 -4.43
N LYS A 200 -9.74 -1.88 -3.77
CA LYS A 200 -8.84 -2.26 -2.65
C LYS A 200 -9.57 -2.91 -1.48
N ASP A 201 -10.74 -2.38 -1.12
CA ASP A 201 -11.60 -2.91 -0.06
C ASP A 201 -12.12 -4.32 -0.36
N MET A 202 -12.54 -4.56 -1.60
CA MET A 202 -12.99 -5.87 -2.06
C MET A 202 -11.85 -6.89 -2.02
N LEU A 203 -10.65 -6.51 -2.48
CA LEU A 203 -9.48 -7.37 -2.43
C LEU A 203 -9.09 -7.71 -0.98
N ALA A 204 -9.13 -6.73 -0.07
CA ALA A 204 -8.87 -6.96 1.35
C ALA A 204 -9.84 -7.97 1.98
N HIS A 205 -11.13 -7.88 1.64
CA HIS A 205 -12.14 -8.86 2.05
C HIS A 205 -11.82 -10.27 1.53
N ILE A 206 -11.43 -10.40 0.26
CA ILE A 206 -11.06 -11.69 -0.35
C ILE A 206 -9.85 -12.27 0.37
N ILE A 207 -8.81 -11.47 0.59
CA ILE A 207 -7.59 -11.91 1.31
C ILE A 207 -7.94 -12.40 2.71
N HIS A 208 -8.80 -11.70 3.45
CA HIS A 208 -9.27 -12.17 4.75
C HIS A 208 -9.98 -13.53 4.66
N ARG A 209 -10.90 -13.68 3.71
CA ARG A 209 -11.65 -14.94 3.49
C ARG A 209 -10.77 -16.13 3.11
N LEU A 210 -9.66 -15.87 2.41
CA LEU A 210 -8.67 -16.87 2.02
C LEU A 210 -7.67 -17.19 3.14
N SER A 211 -7.61 -16.36 4.19
CA SER A 211 -6.63 -16.46 5.27
C SER A 211 -6.97 -17.49 6.34
N PRO A 212 -5.98 -17.92 7.17
CA PRO A 212 -6.24 -18.74 8.34
C PRO A 212 -7.21 -18.09 9.36
N ARG A 213 -7.39 -16.75 9.28
CA ARG A 213 -8.27 -15.95 10.13
C ARG A 213 -9.67 -15.73 9.56
N SER A 214 -10.05 -16.48 8.52
CA SER A 214 -11.33 -16.31 7.81
C SER A 214 -12.57 -16.53 8.69
N SER A 215 -12.44 -17.28 9.81
CA SER A 215 -13.50 -17.45 10.82
C SER A 215 -13.55 -16.34 11.86
N GLY A 216 -12.53 -15.48 11.93
CA GLY A 216 -12.46 -14.32 12.83
C GLY A 216 -13.17 -13.09 12.26
N PRO A 217 -13.24 -12.01 13.04
CA PRO A 217 -13.85 -10.76 12.58
C PRO A 217 -13.01 -10.10 11.47
N PHE A 218 -13.70 -9.47 10.49
CA PHE A 218 -13.13 -8.50 9.58
C PHE A 218 -13.65 -7.12 9.93
N THR A 219 -12.77 -6.24 10.42
CA THR A 219 -13.15 -4.90 10.90
C THR A 219 -12.61 -3.84 9.95
N PRO A 220 -13.43 -3.30 9.02
CA PRO A 220 -13.01 -2.22 8.14
C PRO A 220 -13.08 -0.86 8.85
N VAL A 221 -12.02 -0.08 8.72
CA VAL A 221 -11.92 1.27 9.27
C VAL A 221 -11.43 2.21 8.18
N SER A 222 -12.24 3.21 7.84
CA SER A 222 -11.86 4.26 6.89
C SER A 222 -11.31 5.44 7.64
N MET A 223 -10.04 5.77 7.42
CA MET A 223 -9.36 6.86 8.12
C MET A 223 -10.04 8.22 7.92
N PRO A 224 -10.45 8.63 6.70
CA PRO A 224 -11.15 9.90 6.49
C PRO A 224 -12.52 10.01 7.17
N ALA A 225 -13.16 8.89 7.48
CA ALA A 225 -14.48 8.88 8.12
C ALA A 225 -14.42 9.12 9.64
N LEU A 226 -13.24 9.04 10.24
CA LEU A 226 -13.06 9.22 11.67
C LEU A 226 -12.82 10.71 12.00
N SER A 227 -13.50 11.21 13.02
CA SER A 227 -13.25 12.55 13.55
C SER A 227 -11.89 12.60 14.22
N GLN A 228 -11.03 13.58 13.91
CA GLN A 228 -9.70 13.74 14.49
C GLN A 228 -9.71 13.74 16.03
N THR A 229 -10.74 14.28 16.64
CA THR A 229 -10.89 14.35 18.10
C THR A 229 -11.31 13.04 18.77
N LEU A 230 -11.88 12.10 17.99
CA LEU A 230 -12.40 10.82 18.46
C LEU A 230 -11.56 9.62 17.98
N PHE A 231 -10.54 9.87 17.19
CA PHE A 231 -9.74 8.85 16.50
C PHE A 231 -9.15 7.81 17.46
N GLU A 232 -8.46 8.28 18.51
CA GLU A 232 -7.88 7.41 19.53
C GLU A 232 -8.96 6.60 20.25
N ASN A 233 -10.08 7.25 20.55
CA ASN A 233 -11.21 6.62 21.20
C ASN A 233 -11.83 5.49 20.35
N ASP A 234 -11.92 5.68 19.05
CA ASP A 234 -12.52 4.69 18.17
C ASP A 234 -11.54 3.54 17.86
N LEU A 235 -10.24 3.83 17.71
CA LEU A 235 -9.23 2.79 17.47
C LEU A 235 -8.92 1.96 18.71
N PHE A 236 -8.68 2.61 19.87
CA PHE A 236 -8.17 1.95 21.08
C PHE A 236 -9.23 1.76 22.17
N GLY A 237 -10.37 2.45 22.05
CA GLY A 237 -11.43 2.43 23.06
C GLY A 237 -11.10 3.28 24.28
N HIS A 238 -12.03 3.40 25.22
CA HIS A 238 -11.86 4.12 26.46
C HIS A 238 -12.42 3.39 27.69
N SER A 239 -11.85 3.70 28.83
CA SER A 239 -12.37 3.30 30.13
C SER A 239 -13.42 4.30 30.62
N LYS A 240 -14.32 3.85 31.48
CA LYS A 240 -15.27 4.75 32.14
C LYS A 240 -14.53 5.88 32.85
N GLY A 241 -14.92 7.12 32.57
CA GLY A 241 -14.32 8.32 33.19
C GLY A 241 -13.04 8.82 32.49
N ALA A 242 -12.67 8.31 31.33
CA ALA A 242 -11.45 8.72 30.60
C ALA A 242 -11.47 10.20 30.14
N PHE A 243 -12.66 10.73 29.88
CA PHE A 243 -12.89 12.14 29.51
C PHE A 243 -14.29 12.58 29.93
N THR A 244 -14.59 13.88 29.86
CA THR A 244 -15.92 14.44 30.14
C THR A 244 -16.94 13.88 29.18
N GLY A 245 -17.87 13.06 29.67
CA GLY A 245 -18.87 12.33 28.86
C GLY A 245 -18.63 10.83 28.70
N ALA A 246 -17.51 10.28 29.17
CA ALA A 246 -17.25 8.83 29.17
C ALA A 246 -18.03 8.11 30.29
N VAL A 247 -19.35 7.96 30.10
CA VAL A 247 -20.26 7.35 31.10
C VAL A 247 -20.08 5.83 31.21
N ALA A 248 -19.76 5.19 30.11
CA ALA A 248 -19.51 3.74 30.01
C ALA A 248 -18.16 3.47 29.36
N GLU A 249 -17.64 2.25 29.51
CA GLU A 249 -16.47 1.83 28.71
C GLU A 249 -16.90 1.52 27.26
N LYS A 250 -15.98 1.75 26.31
CA LYS A 250 -16.15 1.41 24.89
C LYS A 250 -14.96 0.61 24.40
N LYS A 251 -15.21 -0.49 23.68
CA LYS A 251 -14.16 -1.21 22.94
C LYS A 251 -13.74 -0.41 21.72
N GLY A 252 -12.45 -0.45 21.38
CA GLY A 252 -11.93 0.09 20.14
C GLY A 252 -11.85 -0.96 19.03
N PHE A 253 -11.63 -0.50 17.78
CA PHE A 253 -11.56 -1.35 16.61
C PHE A 253 -10.48 -2.44 16.70
N PHE A 254 -9.34 -2.17 17.34
CA PHE A 254 -8.34 -3.22 17.59
C PHE A 254 -8.85 -4.35 18.47
N GLU A 255 -9.70 -4.04 19.45
CA GLU A 255 -10.31 -5.07 20.28
C GLU A 255 -11.41 -5.83 19.54
N GLU A 256 -12.16 -5.15 18.68
CA GLU A 256 -13.22 -5.76 17.86
C GLU A 256 -12.61 -6.69 16.81
N ALA A 257 -11.43 -6.35 16.28
CA ALA A 257 -10.70 -7.15 15.30
C ALA A 257 -9.91 -8.32 15.92
N ASN A 258 -9.92 -8.47 17.25
CA ASN A 258 -9.10 -9.49 17.93
C ASN A 258 -9.41 -10.91 17.46
N GLY A 259 -8.37 -11.67 17.10
CA GLY A 259 -8.47 -12.99 16.48
C GLY A 259 -8.78 -12.98 14.98
N GLY A 260 -8.91 -11.79 14.38
CA GLY A 260 -9.28 -11.58 12.98
C GLY A 260 -8.36 -10.63 12.22
N THR A 261 -8.98 -9.78 11.39
CA THR A 261 -8.29 -8.83 10.51
C THR A 261 -8.84 -7.43 10.68
N LEU A 262 -7.95 -6.46 10.89
CA LEU A 262 -8.25 -5.03 10.85
C LEU A 262 -7.86 -4.48 9.47
N PHE A 263 -8.83 -3.93 8.75
CA PHE A 263 -8.59 -3.28 7.47
C PHE A 263 -8.58 -1.76 7.65
N LEU A 264 -7.44 -1.14 7.37
CA LEU A 264 -7.22 0.31 7.50
C LEU A 264 -7.23 0.94 6.11
N ASP A 265 -8.35 1.54 5.71
CA ASP A 265 -8.47 2.20 4.41
C ASP A 265 -7.95 3.65 4.48
N GLU A 266 -7.22 4.05 3.44
CA GLU A 266 -6.55 5.35 3.31
C GLU A 266 -5.61 5.67 4.48
N ILE A 267 -4.72 4.71 4.80
CA ILE A 267 -3.77 4.79 5.93
C ILE A 267 -2.88 6.05 5.91
N THR A 268 -2.67 6.66 4.75
CA THR A 268 -1.90 7.91 4.60
C THR A 268 -2.58 9.14 5.16
N GLU A 269 -3.88 9.09 5.44
CA GLU A 269 -4.63 10.16 6.10
C GLU A 269 -4.51 10.10 7.64
N LEU A 270 -3.75 9.14 8.17
CA LEU A 270 -3.56 8.96 9.60
C LEU A 270 -2.68 10.07 10.18
N ASP A 271 -3.16 10.71 11.23
CA ASP A 271 -2.42 11.75 11.95
C ASP A 271 -1.07 11.22 12.46
N PRO A 272 0.06 11.98 12.32
CA PRO A 272 1.39 11.54 12.75
C PRO A 272 1.48 11.11 14.22
N GLY A 273 0.68 11.70 15.12
CA GLY A 273 0.62 11.30 16.52
C GLY A 273 0.10 9.88 16.72
N LEU A 274 -0.88 9.47 15.91
CA LEU A 274 -1.50 8.16 15.98
C LEU A 274 -0.67 7.04 15.33
N GLN A 275 0.19 7.40 14.38
CA GLN A 275 1.08 6.44 13.74
C GLN A 275 1.98 5.73 14.77
N GLY A 276 2.46 6.46 15.79
CA GLY A 276 3.24 5.88 16.88
C GLY A 276 2.44 4.92 17.77
N ALA A 277 1.18 5.23 18.04
CA ALA A 277 0.31 4.37 18.82
C ALA A 277 -0.04 3.06 18.09
N ILE A 278 -0.32 3.13 16.78
CA ILE A 278 -0.56 1.95 15.94
C ILE A 278 0.71 1.09 15.87
N LEU A 279 1.88 1.71 15.65
CA LEU A 279 3.16 1.00 15.63
C LEU A 279 3.37 0.19 16.90
N ARG A 280 3.10 0.79 18.07
CA ARG A 280 3.24 0.11 19.35
C ARG A 280 2.31 -1.10 19.45
N VAL A 281 1.06 -1.00 19.03
CA VAL A 281 0.13 -2.15 19.03
C VAL A 281 0.62 -3.26 18.11
N ILE A 282 1.16 -2.92 16.93
CA ILE A 282 1.70 -3.91 15.98
C ILE A 282 2.94 -4.63 16.55
N GLN A 283 3.80 -3.91 17.26
CA GLN A 283 5.06 -4.46 17.79
C GLN A 283 4.87 -5.26 19.07
N GLU A 284 4.09 -4.70 20.01
CA GLU A 284 3.93 -5.26 21.35
C GLU A 284 2.76 -6.26 21.44
N ARG A 285 1.84 -6.22 20.46
CA ARG A 285 0.55 -6.94 20.49
C ARG A 285 -0.27 -6.60 21.75
N GLU A 286 -0.09 -5.38 22.24
CA GLU A 286 -0.77 -4.84 23.40
C GLU A 286 -1.31 -3.45 23.08
N LEU A 287 -2.49 -3.16 23.61
CA LEU A 287 -3.10 -1.83 23.52
C LEU A 287 -3.45 -1.30 24.91
N TYR A 288 -3.52 0.02 25.03
CA TYR A 288 -3.99 0.71 26.20
C TYR A 288 -5.23 1.53 25.83
N ARG A 289 -6.32 1.31 26.55
CA ARG A 289 -7.51 2.15 26.40
C ARG A 289 -7.26 3.56 26.92
N LEU A 290 -7.89 4.55 26.35
CA LEU A 290 -7.85 5.92 26.87
C LEU A 290 -8.28 5.94 28.33
N GLY A 291 -7.49 6.63 29.17
CA GLY A 291 -7.73 6.71 30.60
C GLY A 291 -7.39 5.43 31.40
N SER A 292 -6.70 4.45 30.78
CA SER A 292 -6.27 3.22 31.46
C SER A 292 -4.77 3.00 31.30
N THR A 293 -4.11 2.58 32.38
CA THR A 293 -2.71 2.11 32.37
C THR A 293 -2.60 0.60 32.21
N ARG A 294 -3.73 -0.12 32.10
CA ARG A 294 -3.76 -1.58 31.99
C ARG A 294 -3.59 -1.98 30.52
N ALA A 295 -2.51 -2.71 30.22
CA ALA A 295 -2.29 -3.31 28.92
C ALA A 295 -3.33 -4.41 28.64
N LYS A 296 -3.80 -4.48 27.41
CA LYS A 296 -4.68 -5.52 26.91
C LYS A 296 -4.04 -6.18 25.68
N LYS A 297 -3.83 -7.48 25.74
CA LYS A 297 -3.30 -8.24 24.61
C LYS A 297 -4.30 -8.31 23.47
N VAL A 298 -3.81 -8.11 22.25
CA VAL A 298 -4.58 -8.22 21.01
C VAL A 298 -3.77 -8.98 19.98
N ASP A 299 -4.45 -9.86 19.26
CA ASP A 299 -3.87 -10.61 18.15
C ASP A 299 -4.65 -10.28 16.87
N VAL A 300 -4.13 -9.35 16.07
CA VAL A 300 -4.82 -8.79 14.90
C VAL A 300 -3.87 -8.79 13.70
N ARG A 301 -4.34 -9.34 12.58
CA ARG A 301 -3.68 -9.14 11.29
C ARG A 301 -4.10 -7.79 10.71
N ILE A 302 -3.15 -7.02 10.17
CA ILE A 302 -3.45 -5.71 9.56
C ILE A 302 -3.33 -5.80 8.05
N ILE A 303 -4.37 -5.32 7.36
CA ILE A 303 -4.35 -5.01 5.93
C ILE A 303 -4.54 -3.51 5.81
N ALA A 304 -3.56 -2.80 5.28
CA ALA A 304 -3.63 -1.35 5.06
C ALA A 304 -3.85 -1.05 3.58
N ALA A 305 -4.68 -0.07 3.26
CA ALA A 305 -4.88 0.40 1.89
C ALA A 305 -4.46 1.87 1.75
N SER A 306 -3.91 2.22 0.58
CA SER A 306 -3.52 3.58 0.25
C SER A 306 -3.76 3.89 -1.22
N ASN A 307 -4.19 5.10 -1.51
CA ASN A 307 -4.24 5.67 -2.85
C ASN A 307 -2.99 6.50 -3.19
N ARG A 308 -2.09 6.72 -2.21
CA ARG A 308 -0.81 7.42 -2.36
C ARG A 308 0.35 6.44 -2.20
N ASP A 309 1.49 6.81 -2.75
CA ASP A 309 2.74 6.09 -2.52
C ASP A 309 3.23 6.33 -1.08
N LEU A 310 3.20 5.27 -0.27
CA LEU A 310 3.64 5.31 1.12
C LEU A 310 5.12 5.67 1.26
N GLN A 311 5.98 5.24 0.32
CA GLN A 311 7.41 5.61 0.36
C GLN A 311 7.59 7.10 0.13
N GLU A 312 6.81 7.69 -0.77
CA GLU A 312 6.83 9.13 -0.99
C GLU A 312 6.31 9.90 0.22
N GLU A 313 5.27 9.40 0.91
CA GLU A 313 4.78 9.99 2.15
C GLU A 313 5.83 9.91 3.29
N VAL A 314 6.62 8.82 3.34
CA VAL A 314 7.77 8.69 4.26
C VAL A 314 8.85 9.71 3.91
N ARG A 315 9.24 9.85 2.64
CA ARG A 315 10.23 10.84 2.20
C ARG A 315 9.82 12.28 2.53
N ARG A 316 8.53 12.58 2.46
CA ARG A 316 7.95 13.89 2.82
C ARG A 316 7.77 14.10 4.32
N GLY A 317 8.09 13.11 5.15
CA GLY A 317 7.95 13.17 6.60
C GLY A 317 6.49 13.15 7.10
N ARG A 318 5.52 12.80 6.25
CA ARG A 318 4.10 12.69 6.62
C ARG A 318 3.74 11.30 7.13
N PHE A 319 4.54 10.30 6.81
CA PHE A 319 4.39 8.94 7.32
C PHE A 319 5.70 8.47 7.96
N ARG A 320 5.60 7.78 9.10
CA ARG A 320 6.78 7.28 9.83
C ARG A 320 7.38 6.10 9.11
N SER A 321 8.69 6.10 8.97
CA SER A 321 9.44 5.01 8.34
C SER A 321 9.32 3.69 9.10
N ASP A 322 9.35 3.73 10.43
CA ASP A 322 9.24 2.55 11.29
C ASP A 322 7.87 1.85 11.13
N LEU A 323 6.77 2.61 11.07
CA LEU A 323 5.43 2.09 10.81
C LEU A 323 5.33 1.53 9.38
N TYR A 324 5.89 2.23 8.38
CA TYR A 324 5.90 1.76 6.99
C TYR A 324 6.51 0.37 6.87
N TYR A 325 7.72 0.15 7.40
CA TYR A 325 8.39 -1.14 7.31
C TYR A 325 7.66 -2.25 8.08
N ARG A 326 6.93 -1.90 9.12
CA ARG A 326 6.16 -2.88 9.91
C ARG A 326 4.82 -3.25 9.25
N LEU A 327 4.24 -2.36 8.45
CA LEU A 327 3.02 -2.62 7.66
C LEU A 327 3.34 -3.28 6.32
N ASN A 328 4.39 -2.80 5.63
CA ASN A 328 4.71 -3.20 4.26
C ASN A 328 5.58 -4.47 4.21
N VAL A 329 5.15 -5.52 4.91
CA VAL A 329 5.79 -6.84 4.83
C VAL A 329 5.47 -7.52 3.50
N CYS A 330 4.21 -7.46 3.09
CA CYS A 330 3.72 -7.84 1.76
C CYS A 330 3.08 -6.62 1.09
N HIS A 331 3.17 -6.53 -0.23
CA HIS A 331 2.63 -5.42 -1.00
C HIS A 331 1.91 -5.92 -2.25
N ILE A 332 0.71 -5.39 -2.50
CA ILE A 332 -0.06 -5.62 -3.71
C ILE A 332 -0.40 -4.27 -4.33
N HIS A 333 -0.16 -4.13 -5.62
CA HIS A 333 -0.58 -2.96 -6.38
C HIS A 333 -1.71 -3.32 -7.34
N ILE A 334 -2.88 -2.65 -7.20
CA ILE A 334 -3.99 -2.82 -8.14
C ILE A 334 -3.87 -1.77 -9.23
N PRO A 335 -3.70 -2.16 -10.51
CA PRO A 335 -3.58 -1.22 -11.61
C PRO A 335 -4.88 -0.45 -11.83
N PRO A 336 -4.81 0.82 -12.27
CA PRO A 336 -5.99 1.63 -12.60
C PRO A 336 -6.69 1.06 -13.83
N LEU A 337 -8.00 1.33 -13.97
CA LEU A 337 -8.86 0.74 -15.01
C LEU A 337 -8.37 1.04 -16.44
N ARG A 338 -7.73 2.19 -16.66
CA ARG A 338 -7.11 2.57 -17.96
C ARG A 338 -5.95 1.66 -18.37
N GLU A 339 -5.32 0.98 -17.45
CA GLU A 339 -4.22 0.03 -17.69
C GLU A 339 -4.71 -1.42 -17.86
N ARG A 340 -5.95 -1.72 -17.41
CA ARG A 340 -6.64 -3.00 -17.58
C ARG A 340 -7.89 -2.87 -18.44
N ARG A 341 -7.69 -2.42 -19.67
CA ARG A 341 -8.81 -2.07 -20.59
C ARG A 341 -9.72 -3.25 -20.96
N ARG A 342 -9.22 -4.49 -20.83
CA ARG A 342 -10.03 -5.71 -21.07
C ARG A 342 -11.16 -5.82 -20.07
N ASP A 343 -11.04 -5.26 -18.88
CA ASP A 343 -12.04 -5.32 -17.81
C ASP A 343 -13.21 -4.34 -18.03
N ILE A 344 -13.04 -3.28 -18.82
CA ILE A 344 -14.03 -2.22 -18.96
C ILE A 344 -15.39 -2.75 -19.39
N LEU A 345 -15.42 -3.56 -20.46
CA LEU A 345 -16.71 -4.07 -20.98
C LEU A 345 -17.34 -5.17 -20.12
N PRO A 346 -16.59 -6.16 -19.60
CA PRO A 346 -17.13 -7.11 -18.62
C PRO A 346 -17.75 -6.42 -17.40
N LEU A 347 -17.05 -5.45 -16.82
CA LEU A 347 -17.54 -4.65 -15.69
C LEU A 347 -18.79 -3.83 -16.08
N ALA A 348 -18.78 -3.18 -17.24
CA ALA A 348 -19.92 -2.40 -17.73
C ALA A 348 -21.16 -3.29 -17.92
N ARG A 349 -21.01 -4.50 -18.48
CA ARG A 349 -22.11 -5.46 -18.63
C ARG A 349 -22.65 -5.94 -17.30
N HIS A 350 -21.77 -6.20 -16.34
CA HIS A 350 -22.17 -6.58 -14.99
C HIS A 350 -22.99 -5.47 -14.32
N PHE A 351 -22.50 -4.22 -14.34
CA PHE A 351 -23.20 -3.10 -13.76
C PHE A 351 -24.52 -2.79 -14.49
N LEU A 352 -24.53 -2.94 -15.83
CA LEU A 352 -25.76 -2.83 -16.62
C LEU A 352 -26.82 -3.82 -16.12
N SER A 353 -26.47 -5.11 -16.04
CA SER A 353 -27.40 -6.14 -15.54
C SER A 353 -27.87 -5.85 -14.11
N LYS A 354 -26.94 -5.50 -13.20
CA LYS A 354 -27.23 -5.16 -11.80
C LYS A 354 -28.20 -4.00 -11.69
N HIS A 355 -27.95 -2.88 -12.40
CA HIS A 355 -28.77 -1.67 -12.31
C HIS A 355 -30.05 -1.76 -13.12
N ALA A 356 -30.08 -2.47 -14.26
CA ALA A 356 -31.31 -2.75 -15.02
C ALA A 356 -32.29 -3.56 -14.17
N ALA A 357 -31.83 -4.64 -13.53
CA ALA A 357 -32.66 -5.45 -12.65
C ALA A 357 -33.21 -4.63 -11.46
N LYS A 358 -32.37 -3.81 -10.83
CA LYS A 358 -32.78 -2.93 -9.70
C LYS A 358 -33.88 -1.92 -10.10
N ASN A 359 -33.86 -1.45 -11.35
CA ASN A 359 -34.82 -0.44 -11.86
C ASN A 359 -35.98 -1.06 -12.65
N GLY A 360 -36.10 -2.40 -12.69
CA GLY A 360 -37.16 -3.09 -13.42
C GLY A 360 -37.11 -2.88 -14.95
N LYS A 361 -35.95 -2.54 -15.50
CA LYS A 361 -35.74 -2.31 -16.92
C LYS A 361 -35.16 -3.55 -17.59
N VAL A 362 -35.56 -3.81 -18.83
CA VAL A 362 -34.99 -4.90 -19.65
C VAL A 362 -34.03 -4.26 -20.66
N ILE A 363 -32.77 -4.21 -20.34
CA ILE A 363 -31.72 -3.68 -21.22
C ILE A 363 -30.78 -4.85 -21.55
N GLN A 364 -30.76 -5.26 -22.83
CA GLN A 364 -30.09 -6.49 -23.30
C GLN A 364 -28.56 -6.34 -23.40
N GLY A 365 -28.05 -5.10 -23.51
CA GLY A 365 -26.60 -4.86 -23.65
C GLY A 365 -26.27 -3.41 -24.01
N LEU A 366 -25.02 -3.23 -24.42
CA LEU A 366 -24.48 -1.96 -24.91
C LEU A 366 -24.55 -1.94 -26.44
N ASP A 367 -24.81 -0.78 -27.06
CA ASP A 367 -24.58 -0.62 -28.48
C ASP A 367 -23.07 -0.49 -28.81
N ALA A 368 -22.73 -0.53 -30.10
CA ALA A 368 -21.32 -0.49 -30.51
C ALA A 368 -20.66 0.87 -30.21
N GLU A 369 -21.41 1.96 -30.30
CA GLU A 369 -20.92 3.30 -30.04
C GLU A 369 -20.69 3.51 -28.53
N ALA A 370 -21.61 3.08 -27.67
CA ALA A 370 -21.46 3.13 -26.22
C ALA A 370 -20.24 2.29 -25.76
N ALA A 371 -20.09 1.08 -26.30
CA ALA A 371 -18.94 0.23 -26.03
C ALA A 371 -17.61 0.88 -26.47
N GLY A 372 -17.59 1.55 -27.62
CA GLY A 372 -16.44 2.31 -28.11
C GLY A 372 -16.07 3.47 -27.20
N ARG A 373 -17.08 4.26 -26.76
CA ARG A 373 -16.87 5.38 -25.81
C ARG A 373 -16.32 4.90 -24.48
N LEU A 374 -16.88 3.84 -23.90
CA LEU A 374 -16.37 3.27 -22.66
C LEU A 374 -14.89 2.83 -22.76
N ARG A 375 -14.51 2.15 -23.87
CA ARG A 375 -13.13 1.72 -24.06
C ARG A 375 -12.13 2.87 -24.20
N SER A 376 -12.56 4.01 -24.73
CA SER A 376 -11.72 5.20 -24.95
C SER A 376 -11.62 6.09 -23.72
N HIS A 377 -12.48 5.89 -22.72
CA HIS A 377 -12.53 6.71 -21.52
C HIS A 377 -11.37 6.40 -20.56
N ALA A 378 -10.81 7.42 -19.91
CA ALA A 378 -9.66 7.29 -19.01
C ALA A 378 -10.01 6.79 -17.60
N PHE A 379 -11.25 6.93 -17.18
CA PHE A 379 -11.76 6.56 -15.86
C PHE A 379 -10.90 7.02 -14.67
N PRO A 380 -10.75 8.32 -14.42
CA PRO A 380 -9.98 8.80 -13.26
C PRO A 380 -10.56 8.30 -11.92
N GLY A 381 -11.86 8.04 -11.83
CA GLY A 381 -12.52 7.39 -10.69
C GLY A 381 -12.62 5.87 -10.79
N ASN A 382 -11.92 5.26 -11.77
CA ASN A 382 -11.79 3.82 -11.96
C ASN A 382 -13.15 3.06 -12.03
N VAL A 383 -13.26 1.92 -11.36
CA VAL A 383 -14.46 1.06 -11.37
C VAL A 383 -15.67 1.77 -10.74
N ARG A 384 -15.46 2.61 -9.72
CA ARG A 384 -16.53 3.38 -9.08
C ARG A 384 -17.13 4.40 -10.04
N GLU A 385 -16.32 5.05 -10.87
CA GLU A 385 -16.81 5.96 -11.92
C GLU A 385 -17.56 5.20 -13.02
N LEU A 386 -17.02 4.07 -13.47
CA LEU A 386 -17.68 3.22 -14.46
C LEU A 386 -19.07 2.75 -13.96
N GLU A 387 -19.16 2.29 -12.70
CA GLU A 387 -20.43 1.88 -12.09
C GLU A 387 -21.42 3.03 -12.06
N ASN A 388 -21.01 4.22 -11.60
CA ASN A 388 -21.86 5.41 -11.54
C ASN A 388 -22.34 5.85 -12.93
N LEU A 389 -21.46 5.82 -13.93
CA LEU A 389 -21.75 6.19 -15.30
C LEU A 389 -22.79 5.23 -15.91
N VAL A 390 -22.61 3.92 -15.74
CA VAL A 390 -23.57 2.91 -16.21
C VAL A 390 -24.90 3.01 -15.45
N ALA A 391 -24.86 3.20 -14.13
CA ALA A 391 -26.07 3.37 -13.32
C ALA A 391 -26.91 4.58 -13.78
N SER A 392 -26.24 5.72 -14.01
CA SER A 392 -26.92 6.93 -14.53
C SER A 392 -27.48 6.69 -15.93
N ALA A 393 -26.72 6.03 -16.80
CA ALA A 393 -27.17 5.72 -18.14
C ALA A 393 -28.39 4.80 -18.15
N VAL A 394 -28.46 3.79 -17.30
CA VAL A 394 -29.61 2.90 -17.13
C VAL A 394 -30.85 3.67 -16.72
N LEU A 395 -30.76 4.74 -15.89
CA LEU A 395 -31.89 5.53 -15.46
C LEU A 395 -32.53 6.28 -16.63
N VAL A 396 -31.71 6.87 -17.52
CA VAL A 396 -32.21 7.70 -18.63
C VAL A 396 -32.53 6.90 -19.91
N GLU A 397 -31.97 5.69 -20.06
CA GLU A 397 -32.21 4.86 -21.22
C GLU A 397 -33.67 4.41 -21.29
N SER A 398 -34.29 4.56 -22.47
CA SER A 398 -35.69 4.14 -22.75
C SER A 398 -35.74 2.93 -23.68
N GLY A 399 -34.62 2.58 -24.33
CA GLY A 399 -34.53 1.48 -25.28
C GLY A 399 -34.14 0.14 -24.63
N ASP A 400 -34.02 -0.87 -25.45
CA ASP A 400 -33.55 -2.22 -25.05
C ASP A 400 -32.03 -2.37 -25.04
N ARG A 401 -31.29 -1.35 -25.46
CA ARG A 401 -29.84 -1.25 -25.42
C ARG A 401 -29.38 0.08 -24.87
N LEU A 402 -28.28 0.04 -24.08
CA LEU A 402 -27.66 1.25 -23.57
C LEU A 402 -26.90 1.93 -24.70
N THR A 403 -27.30 3.16 -25.03
CA THR A 403 -26.77 3.94 -26.14
C THR A 403 -25.68 4.92 -25.69
N ALA A 404 -24.87 5.38 -26.63
CA ALA A 404 -23.88 6.41 -26.39
C ALA A 404 -24.48 7.73 -25.90
N GLY A 405 -25.74 8.01 -26.29
CA GLY A 405 -26.49 9.18 -25.85
C GLY A 405 -26.84 9.14 -24.36
N SER A 406 -27.23 7.98 -23.84
CA SER A 406 -27.55 7.79 -22.42
C SER A 406 -26.32 7.83 -21.50
N LEU A 407 -25.12 7.53 -22.01
CA LEU A 407 -23.86 7.72 -21.27
C LEU A 407 -23.53 9.20 -21.02
N GLY A 408 -24.17 10.13 -21.74
CA GLY A 408 -23.98 11.57 -21.58
C GLY A 408 -22.59 12.06 -22.04
N PRO A 409 -22.31 13.38 -21.91
CA PRO A 409 -21.05 13.97 -22.33
C PRO A 409 -19.86 13.55 -21.44
N ALA A 410 -20.10 13.03 -20.27
CA ALA A 410 -19.04 12.55 -19.37
C ALA A 410 -18.26 11.34 -19.94
N ALA A 411 -18.89 10.53 -20.79
CA ALA A 411 -18.26 9.40 -21.47
C ALA A 411 -17.53 9.79 -22.77
N SER A 412 -17.59 11.03 -23.20
CA SER A 412 -16.82 11.54 -24.33
C SER A 412 -15.41 11.79 -23.82
N GLY A 413 -14.41 11.04 -24.26
CA GLY A 413 -12.99 11.20 -23.91
C GLY A 413 -12.32 12.49 -24.43
N GLY A 414 -13.10 13.46 -24.85
CA GLY A 414 -12.72 14.85 -24.96
C GLY A 414 -12.92 15.48 -23.58
N ALA A 415 -11.89 16.10 -23.04
CA ALA A 415 -11.92 16.90 -21.82
C ALA A 415 -13.14 17.84 -21.79
N ALA A 416 -14.32 17.29 -21.45
CA ALA A 416 -15.37 18.06 -20.83
C ALA A 416 -14.87 18.31 -19.41
N SER A 417 -14.04 19.30 -19.30
CA SER A 417 -13.71 20.02 -18.10
C SER A 417 -15.01 20.34 -17.36
N VAL A 418 -15.53 19.37 -16.60
CA VAL A 418 -16.22 19.70 -15.37
C VAL A 418 -15.13 20.41 -14.60
N CYS A 419 -15.29 21.68 -14.32
CA CYS A 419 -14.37 22.52 -13.60
C CYS A 419 -13.53 21.71 -12.61
N ALA A 420 -12.43 21.13 -13.10
CA ALA A 420 -11.27 20.98 -12.28
C ALA A 420 -10.93 22.43 -11.97
N TRP A 421 -11.28 22.84 -10.78
CA TRP A 421 -10.60 23.91 -10.11
C TRP A 421 -9.18 23.35 -9.92
N ASP A 422 -8.40 23.39 -11.03
CA ASP A 422 -6.97 23.22 -10.95
C ASP A 422 -6.51 24.15 -9.84
N SER A 423 -5.71 23.63 -8.97
CA SER A 423 -5.22 24.22 -7.72
C SER A 423 -4.42 25.51 -7.88
N ASP A 424 -4.43 26.11 -9.03
CA ASP A 424 -3.99 27.49 -9.22
C ASP A 424 -5.18 28.40 -8.94
N LEU A 425 -5.20 28.94 -7.72
CA LEU A 425 -6.06 30.05 -7.35
C LEU A 425 -5.75 31.24 -8.26
N LEU A 426 -6.42 31.29 -9.43
CA LEU A 426 -6.26 32.36 -10.38
C LEU A 426 -6.97 33.62 -9.88
N PRO A 427 -6.41 34.81 -10.06
CA PRO A 427 -7.11 36.06 -9.81
C PRO A 427 -8.44 36.09 -10.59
N LEU A 428 -9.49 36.67 -9.99
CA LEU A 428 -10.83 36.76 -10.61
C LEU A 428 -10.79 37.34 -12.02
N SER A 429 -9.91 38.29 -12.27
CA SER A 429 -9.66 38.92 -13.58
C SER A 429 -9.21 37.92 -14.65
N GLU A 430 -8.39 36.92 -14.28
CA GLU A 430 -7.92 35.90 -15.22
C GLU A 430 -9.00 34.86 -15.51
N VAL A 431 -9.77 34.48 -14.50
CA VAL A 431 -10.95 33.59 -14.65
C VAL A 431 -11.98 34.27 -15.57
N GLU A 432 -12.29 35.54 -15.33
CA GLU A 432 -13.21 36.32 -16.14
C GLU A 432 -12.73 36.41 -17.61
N LYS A 433 -11.47 36.70 -17.84
CA LYS A 433 -10.85 36.77 -19.17
C LYS A 433 -10.98 35.44 -19.91
N ARG A 434 -10.63 34.30 -19.28
CA ARG A 434 -10.75 32.96 -19.86
C ARG A 434 -12.18 32.63 -20.22
N HIS A 435 -13.14 32.94 -19.33
CA HIS A 435 -14.56 32.67 -19.57
C HIS A 435 -15.12 33.51 -20.72
N ILE A 436 -14.79 34.81 -20.78
CA ILE A 436 -15.19 35.69 -21.89
C ILE A 436 -14.63 35.20 -23.23
N GLN A 437 -13.36 34.77 -23.28
CA GLN A 437 -12.73 34.24 -24.48
C GLN A 437 -13.38 32.91 -24.93
N ALA A 438 -13.67 32.01 -24.01
CA ALA A 438 -14.32 30.73 -24.31
C ALA A 438 -15.73 30.94 -24.91
N VAL A 439 -16.55 31.81 -24.31
CA VAL A 439 -17.88 32.09 -24.84
C VAL A 439 -17.83 32.83 -26.18
N LEU A 440 -16.85 33.72 -26.39
CA LEU A 440 -16.64 34.41 -27.65
C LEU A 440 -16.26 33.43 -28.78
N GLN A 441 -15.40 32.47 -28.47
CA GLN A 441 -15.00 31.42 -29.41
C GLN A 441 -16.19 30.45 -29.71
N ALA A 442 -16.94 30.04 -28.70
CA ALA A 442 -18.13 29.21 -28.88
C ALA A 442 -19.26 29.88 -29.69
N THR A 443 -19.28 31.21 -29.69
CA THR A 443 -20.29 32.01 -30.53
C THR A 443 -19.74 32.41 -31.87
N GLY A 444 -18.58 31.88 -32.30
CA GLY A 444 -17.97 32.24 -33.60
C GLY A 444 -17.58 33.71 -33.72
N GLY A 445 -17.24 34.38 -32.61
CA GLY A 445 -16.86 35.79 -32.58
C GLY A 445 -18.01 36.80 -32.53
N ASN A 446 -19.25 36.31 -32.42
CA ASN A 446 -20.46 37.18 -32.39
C ASN A 446 -20.61 37.88 -31.03
N ARG A 447 -20.13 39.12 -30.94
CA ARG A 447 -20.06 39.94 -29.73
C ARG A 447 -21.45 40.20 -29.09
N THR A 448 -22.50 40.38 -29.91
CA THR A 448 -23.84 40.60 -29.39
C THR A 448 -24.40 39.36 -28.71
N ARG A 449 -24.24 38.19 -29.32
CA ARG A 449 -24.63 36.89 -28.77
C ARG A 449 -23.82 36.53 -27.53
N THR A 450 -22.53 36.78 -27.56
CA THR A 450 -21.60 36.61 -26.42
C THR A 450 -22.03 37.46 -25.22
N ALA A 451 -22.32 38.76 -25.43
CA ALA A 451 -22.73 39.67 -24.37
C ALA A 451 -24.04 39.19 -23.71
N ARG A 452 -24.99 38.68 -24.51
CA ARG A 452 -26.25 38.13 -24.02
C ARG A 452 -26.04 36.88 -23.18
N ILE A 453 -25.19 35.95 -23.62
CA ILE A 453 -24.89 34.71 -22.88
C ILE A 453 -24.15 35.01 -21.57
N LEU A 454 -23.24 35.98 -21.57
CA LEU A 454 -22.48 36.38 -20.38
C LEU A 454 -23.31 37.27 -19.41
N GLY A 455 -24.53 37.69 -19.79
CA GLY A 455 -25.35 38.57 -18.95
C GLY A 455 -24.80 39.99 -18.78
N ILE A 456 -23.92 40.45 -19.68
CA ILE A 456 -23.25 41.76 -19.61
C ILE A 456 -23.62 42.63 -20.80
N GLY A 457 -23.53 43.95 -20.63
CA GLY A 457 -23.80 44.89 -21.74
C GLY A 457 -22.73 44.81 -22.85
N LEU A 458 -23.15 44.99 -24.09
CA LEU A 458 -22.22 44.95 -25.25
C LEU A 458 -21.02 45.90 -25.10
N ARG A 459 -21.25 47.12 -24.57
CA ARG A 459 -20.20 48.10 -24.28
C ARG A 459 -19.22 47.58 -23.22
N THR A 460 -19.69 46.88 -22.23
CA THR A 460 -18.87 46.25 -21.17
C THR A 460 -17.95 45.17 -21.76
N LEU A 461 -18.55 44.29 -22.61
CA LEU A 461 -17.79 43.25 -23.30
C LEU A 461 -16.69 43.85 -24.19
N GLN A 462 -17.02 44.88 -24.99
CA GLN A 462 -16.07 45.57 -25.88
C GLN A 462 -14.90 46.22 -25.09
N ARG A 463 -15.22 46.86 -23.94
CA ARG A 463 -14.19 47.45 -23.07
C ARG A 463 -13.27 46.38 -22.49
N ARG A 464 -13.80 45.25 -22.03
CA ARG A 464 -13.01 44.12 -21.50
C ARG A 464 -12.13 43.50 -22.59
N LEU A 465 -12.66 43.22 -23.76
CA LEU A 465 -11.87 42.70 -24.90
C LEU A 465 -10.73 43.65 -25.31
N LYS A 466 -10.95 44.96 -25.25
CA LYS A 466 -9.94 45.96 -25.54
C LYS A 466 -8.83 45.99 -24.47
N SER A 467 -9.19 45.85 -23.17
CA SER A 467 -8.20 45.78 -22.09
C SER A 467 -7.34 44.51 -22.14
N TYR A 468 -7.83 43.42 -22.71
CA TYR A 468 -7.07 42.16 -22.86
C TYR A 468 -6.09 42.19 -24.05
N GLN A 469 -6.21 43.14 -24.97
CA GLN A 469 -5.33 43.33 -26.15
C GLN A 469 -4.15 44.27 -25.88
N GLN A 470 -4.15 45.01 -24.76
CA GLN A 470 -3.01 45.87 -24.38
C GLN A 470 -2.07 45.05 -23.47
N PRO A 471 -0.76 44.89 -23.83
CA PRO A 471 0.22 44.30 -22.92
C PRO A 471 0.38 45.24 -21.73
N GLY A 472 0.19 44.68 -20.50
CA GLY A 472 0.25 45.43 -19.27
C GLY A 472 1.60 46.07 -19.02
N THR A 473 1.59 47.36 -18.76
CA THR A 473 2.65 48.03 -17.98
C THR A 473 2.42 47.62 -16.50
N PRO A 474 3.46 47.14 -15.81
CA PRO A 474 3.36 46.87 -14.37
C PRO A 474 3.34 48.21 -13.60
N ASN A 475 2.37 48.31 -12.68
CA ASN A 475 2.47 49.22 -11.56
C ASN A 475 2.91 48.43 -10.35
#